data_853851e911f78ea5963464039c517697
#
_entry.id   853851e911f78ea5963464039c517697
#
_cell.length_a   1.000
_cell.length_b   1.000
_cell.length_c   1.000
_cell.angle_alpha   90.00
_cell.angle_beta   90.00
_cell.angle_gamma   90.00
#
_symmetry.space_group_name_H-M   'P 1'
#
loop_
_entity.id
_entity.type
_entity.pdbx_description
1 polymer ?
#
loop_
_entity_poly.entity_id
_entity_poly.type
_entity_poly.pdbx_seq_one_letter_code
_entity_poly.pdbx_strand_id
1 'polypeptide(L)'
;MSQTSSVTSIHPAGPTLRTLTRVGGQAAGTALGRMLGLPRPTTRYTVSSVRVPMRDGIVLVADHYAPATPRPAGTLLVRGPYGRGFPFGLMFARLYAARGYHVVLQSVRGTFGSAGEFEPMVNEANDGVDTAAWLRQQPWFTGRFATIGVSYLGYAQWALLSDPPPELAAAVITAGPHDLLASVWGTGSFAINDFLGWSDLVAHQEDPARIRTSIRQMRAPRLVARAAAELPMGTAARALLGAGAPWFESWAEHRDPDDPFWDRMRYSAALDRVEVPVLLVGGWQDIFLRQTLQQYRHLRDRGVDVALTVGPWTHTELLTKGLAVSVGETLDWLGTHLGGAQARQRPSAVNVFVGGIKGQGWRNLPDWPPAAIDRALYLQPGGRLGEIAPEAGAAPATFRYDPADPTPTTGGPLLSPNGGYTDDSRLALRADVLDFTGATLTQDLYAYGNPVIELAHTSDNPHADLFIRVSEVDPNGRSRNVSDAYRRLSAAEDPLGEIVSIELDGIAHRFGAGSRIRVLIAGGCFPRYARNLGTEEAVLTARQLKPATHSVQFGRSRLLLPVGSADPSTDP
;
A
#
# COMPACT_ATOMS: atom_id res chain seq x y z
N MET A 1 39.71 30.63 55.18
CA MET A 1 38.91 31.47 54.26
C MET A 1 38.06 30.52 53.44
N SER A 2 36.81 30.43 53.82
CA SER A 2 35.80 29.49 53.25
C SER A 2 35.03 30.23 52.15
N GLN A 3 35.01 29.67 50.94
CA GLN A 3 34.13 30.14 49.88
C GLN A 3 32.96 29.17 49.77
N THR A 4 31.79 29.63 50.16
CA THR A 4 30.52 28.98 49.98
C THR A 4 30.02 29.23 48.54
N SER A 5 29.90 28.15 47.75
CA SER A 5 29.26 28.17 46.43
C SER A 5 27.74 28.08 46.58
N SER A 6 27.03 29.09 46.12
CA SER A 6 25.58 29.12 46.08
C SER A 6 25.09 28.31 44.86
N VAL A 7 24.35 27.24 45.12
CA VAL A 7 23.61 26.49 44.11
C VAL A 7 22.34 27.25 43.75
N THR A 8 22.31 27.75 42.54
CA THR A 8 21.10 28.38 41.97
C THR A 8 20.16 27.29 41.47
N SER A 9 19.04 27.13 42.13
CA SER A 9 17.94 26.22 41.68
C SER A 9 17.26 26.80 40.43
N ILE A 10 17.43 26.08 39.31
CA ILE A 10 16.71 26.35 38.07
C ILE A 10 15.32 25.74 38.21
N HIS A 11 14.30 26.59 38.42
CA HIS A 11 12.91 26.19 38.28
C HIS A 11 12.62 25.91 36.79
N PRO A 12 11.97 24.79 36.45
CA PRO A 12 11.52 24.57 35.07
C PRO A 12 10.37 25.54 34.79
N ALA A 13 10.57 26.43 33.82
CA ALA A 13 9.51 27.28 33.27
C ALA A 13 8.43 26.40 32.65
N GLY A 14 7.23 26.40 33.20
CA GLY A 14 6.09 25.68 32.65
C GLY A 14 5.73 26.20 31.25
N PRO A 15 5.24 25.31 30.38
CA PRO A 15 4.93 25.65 29.00
C PRO A 15 3.75 26.60 28.93
N THR A 16 3.93 27.78 28.37
CA THR A 16 2.84 28.68 27.97
C THR A 16 2.04 28.05 26.83
N LEU A 17 0.93 27.40 27.18
CA LEU A 17 -0.06 26.86 26.24
C LEU A 17 -0.73 28.02 25.48
N ARG A 18 -0.44 28.19 24.20
CA ARG A 18 -1.29 28.95 23.28
C ARG A 18 -2.45 28.08 22.85
N THR A 19 -3.59 28.17 23.54
CA THR A 19 -4.85 27.53 23.14
C THR A 19 -5.45 28.30 21.96
N LEU A 20 -5.28 27.80 20.76
CA LEU A 20 -5.97 28.29 19.57
C LEU A 20 -7.27 27.52 19.36
N THR A 21 -8.39 28.06 19.85
CA THR A 21 -9.73 27.50 19.58
C THR A 21 -10.10 27.76 18.13
N ARG A 22 -9.96 26.78 17.24
CA ARG A 22 -10.39 26.90 15.84
C ARG A 22 -11.81 26.39 15.66
N VAL A 23 -12.81 27.27 15.83
CA VAL A 23 -14.24 26.98 15.65
C VAL A 23 -14.56 26.47 14.21
N GLY A 24 -13.92 27.01 13.18
CA GLY A 24 -14.16 26.60 11.78
C GLY A 24 -13.81 25.15 11.46
N GLY A 25 -12.94 24.50 12.24
CA GLY A 25 -12.56 23.10 12.02
C GLY A 25 -13.60 22.08 12.47
N GLN A 26 -14.49 22.43 13.38
CA GLN A 26 -15.57 21.54 13.85
C GLN A 26 -16.67 21.41 12.81
N ALA A 27 -17.04 22.51 12.14
CA ALA A 27 -18.02 22.49 11.06
C ALA A 27 -17.59 21.61 9.88
N ALA A 28 -16.32 21.71 9.47
CA ALA A 28 -15.78 20.88 8.39
C ALA A 28 -15.79 19.37 8.74
N GLY A 29 -15.40 19.00 9.98
CA GLY A 29 -15.46 17.61 10.45
C GLY A 29 -16.89 17.06 10.52
N THR A 30 -17.85 17.89 10.93
CA THR A 30 -19.27 17.52 10.97
C THR A 30 -19.83 17.33 9.56
N ALA A 31 -19.51 18.24 8.62
CA ALA A 31 -19.94 18.13 7.22
C ALA A 31 -19.38 16.87 6.55
N LEU A 32 -18.08 16.64 6.69
CA LEU A 32 -17.45 15.41 6.17
C LEU A 32 -18.07 14.16 6.79
N GLY A 33 -18.23 14.11 8.11
CA GLY A 33 -18.83 12.96 8.77
C GLY A 33 -20.25 12.65 8.29
N ARG A 34 -21.07 13.68 8.01
CA ARG A 34 -22.40 13.50 7.40
C ARG A 34 -22.32 12.95 5.99
N MET A 35 -21.42 13.50 5.18
CA MET A 35 -21.20 13.04 3.81
C MET A 35 -20.76 11.57 3.75
N LEU A 36 -19.96 11.14 4.72
CA LEU A 36 -19.48 9.77 4.85
C LEU A 36 -20.48 8.82 5.54
N GLY A 37 -21.67 9.31 5.96
CA GLY A 37 -22.66 8.49 6.67
C GLY A 37 -22.25 8.04 8.07
N LEU A 38 -21.27 8.72 8.70
CA LEU A 38 -20.76 8.36 10.02
C LEU A 38 -21.74 8.72 11.14
N PRO A 39 -21.66 8.07 12.32
CA PRO A 39 -22.41 8.46 13.51
C PRO A 39 -22.25 9.97 13.80
N ARG A 40 -23.29 10.58 14.38
CA ARG A 40 -23.26 12.02 14.69
C ARG A 40 -22.14 12.35 15.68
N PRO A 41 -21.50 13.53 15.58
CA PRO A 41 -20.60 14.02 16.62
C PRO A 41 -21.29 14.04 17.98
N THR A 42 -20.59 13.59 19.02
CA THR A 42 -21.09 13.49 20.40
C THR A 42 -20.57 14.62 21.29
N THR A 43 -19.47 15.27 20.89
CA THR A 43 -18.84 16.30 21.71
C THR A 43 -18.11 17.35 20.86
N ARG A 44 -17.80 18.49 21.48
CA ARG A 44 -16.81 19.46 20.99
C ARG A 44 -15.41 19.03 21.41
N TYR A 45 -14.39 19.64 20.83
CA TYR A 45 -13.00 19.39 21.18
C TYR A 45 -12.16 20.67 21.06
N THR A 46 -11.05 20.71 21.78
CA THR A 46 -9.99 21.72 21.64
C THR A 46 -8.78 21.12 20.96
N VAL A 47 -7.91 21.97 20.40
CA VAL A 47 -6.65 21.53 19.77
C VAL A 47 -5.52 22.33 20.36
N SER A 48 -4.49 21.65 20.83
CA SER A 48 -3.25 22.25 21.34
C SER A 48 -2.04 21.58 20.73
N SER A 49 -1.02 22.35 20.39
CA SER A 49 0.25 21.80 19.96
C SER A 49 1.07 21.37 21.18
N VAL A 50 1.62 20.18 21.16
CA VAL A 50 2.41 19.58 22.24
C VAL A 50 3.77 19.15 21.75
N ARG A 51 4.74 19.13 22.66
CA ARG A 51 6.12 18.70 22.40
C ARG A 51 6.35 17.35 23.08
N VAL A 52 6.85 16.40 22.32
CA VAL A 52 7.06 15.02 22.76
C VAL A 52 8.57 14.74 22.75
N PRO A 53 9.22 14.66 23.92
CA PRO A 53 10.65 14.38 23.98
C PRO A 53 10.94 12.91 23.69
N MET A 54 11.97 12.66 22.88
CA MET A 54 12.49 11.33 22.61
C MET A 54 13.69 11.03 23.51
N ARG A 55 14.05 9.75 23.67
CA ARG A 55 15.15 9.27 24.53
C ARG A 55 16.51 9.85 24.18
N ASP A 56 16.70 10.25 22.92
CA ASP A 56 17.95 10.83 22.40
C ASP A 56 17.97 12.38 22.48
N GLY A 57 16.98 12.99 23.15
CA GLY A 57 16.88 14.44 23.32
C GLY A 57 16.23 15.17 22.16
N ILE A 58 15.90 14.51 21.06
CA ILE A 58 15.10 15.08 19.96
C ILE A 58 13.67 15.34 20.45
N VAL A 59 13.05 16.40 19.97
CA VAL A 59 11.68 16.77 20.36
C VAL A 59 10.78 16.74 19.12
N LEU A 60 9.78 15.87 19.14
CA LEU A 60 8.75 15.79 18.11
C LEU A 60 7.57 16.71 18.44
N VAL A 61 6.84 17.14 17.41
CA VAL A 61 5.68 18.00 17.56
C VAL A 61 4.42 17.22 17.21
N ALA A 62 3.41 17.32 18.08
CA ALA A 62 2.10 16.75 17.83
C ALA A 62 0.98 17.76 18.10
N ASP A 63 -0.18 17.56 17.50
CA ASP A 63 -1.42 18.25 17.86
C ASP A 63 -2.28 17.30 18.69
N HIS A 64 -2.59 17.69 19.91
CA HIS A 64 -3.52 17.00 20.79
C HIS A 64 -4.93 17.57 20.62
N TYR A 65 -5.84 16.73 20.18
CA TYR A 65 -7.28 17.02 20.09
C TYR A 65 -7.95 16.44 21.34
N ALA A 66 -8.39 17.31 22.22
CA ALA A 66 -9.01 16.96 23.50
C ALA A 66 -10.54 17.09 23.42
N PRO A 67 -11.31 16.00 23.55
CA PRO A 67 -12.77 16.06 23.54
C PRO A 67 -13.29 16.71 24.82
N ALA A 68 -14.32 17.53 24.67
CA ALA A 68 -14.98 18.24 25.81
C ALA A 68 -16.03 17.33 26.47
N THR A 69 -15.58 16.19 27.01
CA THR A 69 -16.46 15.24 27.72
C THR A 69 -15.78 14.70 28.97
N PRO A 70 -16.54 14.50 30.07
CA PRO A 70 -15.98 13.90 31.29
C PRO A 70 -15.65 12.40 31.15
N ARG A 71 -16.15 11.75 30.11
CA ARG A 71 -15.91 10.32 29.82
C ARG A 71 -15.40 10.17 28.39
N PRO A 72 -14.10 10.35 28.17
CA PRO A 72 -13.50 10.10 26.84
C PRO A 72 -13.66 8.64 26.41
N ALA A 73 -13.78 8.43 25.11
CA ALA A 73 -13.91 7.11 24.51
C ALA A 73 -12.58 6.34 24.50
N GLY A 74 -11.47 7.02 24.68
CA GLY A 74 -10.11 6.45 24.64
C GLY A 74 -9.12 7.42 24.02
N THR A 75 -7.89 6.96 23.80
CA THR A 75 -6.82 7.75 23.20
C THR A 75 -6.41 7.13 21.86
N LEU A 76 -6.23 7.94 20.83
CA LEU A 76 -5.71 7.52 19.52
C LEU A 76 -4.36 8.16 19.27
N LEU A 77 -3.40 7.37 18.82
CA LEU A 77 -2.09 7.81 18.35
C LEU A 77 -2.00 7.67 16.84
N VAL A 78 -1.66 8.75 16.17
CA VAL A 78 -1.46 8.81 14.71
C VAL A 78 -0.11 9.45 14.43
N ARG A 79 0.79 8.78 13.73
CA ARG A 79 2.14 9.24 13.43
C ARG A 79 2.43 9.19 11.93
N GLY A 80 2.99 10.26 11.38
CA GLY A 80 3.31 10.27 9.95
C GLY A 80 4.03 11.54 9.48
N PRO A 81 4.58 11.53 8.25
CA PRO A 81 5.38 12.63 7.71
C PRO A 81 4.56 13.72 7.02
N TYR A 82 3.24 13.59 6.90
CA TYR A 82 2.43 14.42 6.00
C TYR A 82 1.83 15.67 6.67
N GLY A 83 2.34 16.03 7.87
CA GLY A 83 1.86 17.16 8.64
C GLY A 83 0.55 16.93 9.38
N ARG A 84 0.14 17.97 10.17
CA ARG A 84 -1.01 17.90 11.08
C ARG A 84 -2.18 18.75 10.60
N GLY A 85 -2.02 19.44 9.47
CA GLY A 85 -3.02 20.29 8.85
C GLY A 85 -4.07 19.53 8.03
N PHE A 86 -4.72 20.26 7.10
CA PHE A 86 -5.58 19.66 6.09
C PHE A 86 -4.72 18.95 5.03
N PRO A 87 -5.13 17.76 4.57
CA PRO A 87 -6.36 17.01 4.90
C PRO A 87 -6.21 16.06 6.11
N PHE A 88 -4.99 15.72 6.55
CA PHE A 88 -4.72 14.70 7.58
C PHE A 88 -5.37 15.01 8.93
N GLY A 89 -5.27 16.24 9.41
CA GLY A 89 -5.94 16.66 10.64
C GLY A 89 -7.46 16.50 10.58
N LEU A 90 -8.08 16.63 9.40
CA LEU A 90 -9.51 16.41 9.23
C LEU A 90 -9.85 14.91 9.30
N MET A 91 -9.14 14.08 8.53
CA MET A 91 -9.44 12.65 8.37
C MET A 91 -9.04 11.81 9.58
N PHE A 92 -7.89 12.09 10.18
CA PHE A 92 -7.29 11.25 11.22
C PHE A 92 -7.41 11.81 12.66
N ALA A 93 -7.89 13.06 12.83
CA ALA A 93 -8.03 13.60 14.16
C ALA A 93 -9.44 14.16 14.44
N ARG A 94 -9.94 15.09 13.63
CA ARG A 94 -11.20 15.80 13.92
C ARG A 94 -12.42 14.91 13.90
N LEU A 95 -12.48 13.93 12.99
CA LEU A 95 -13.57 12.96 12.90
C LEU A 95 -13.71 12.16 14.20
N TYR A 96 -12.60 11.77 14.79
CA TYR A 96 -12.56 10.95 16.01
C TYR A 96 -12.72 11.79 17.27
N ALA A 97 -12.06 12.95 17.35
CA ALA A 97 -12.18 13.84 18.51
C ALA A 97 -13.62 14.33 18.71
N ALA A 98 -14.35 14.60 17.63
CA ALA A 98 -15.77 14.94 17.68
C ALA A 98 -16.66 13.78 18.18
N ARG A 99 -16.12 12.55 18.28
CA ARG A 99 -16.80 11.34 18.78
C ARG A 99 -16.25 10.86 20.12
N GLY A 100 -15.51 11.73 20.81
CA GLY A 100 -15.11 11.51 22.19
C GLY A 100 -13.72 10.94 22.40
N TYR A 101 -12.92 10.74 21.36
CA TYR A 101 -11.55 10.26 21.49
C TYR A 101 -10.57 11.43 21.72
N HIS A 102 -9.62 11.28 22.65
CA HIS A 102 -8.38 12.04 22.58
C HIS A 102 -7.61 11.59 21.35
N VAL A 103 -7.08 12.52 20.56
CA VAL A 103 -6.24 12.16 19.41
C VAL A 103 -4.92 12.92 19.49
N VAL A 104 -3.82 12.19 19.42
CA VAL A 104 -2.48 12.74 19.26
C VAL A 104 -2.05 12.48 17.81
N LEU A 105 -2.04 13.55 17.00
CA LEU A 105 -1.55 13.52 15.63
C LEU A 105 -0.13 14.09 15.61
N GLN A 106 0.87 13.22 15.45
CA GLN A 106 2.28 13.55 15.56
C GLN A 106 2.95 13.57 14.18
N SER A 107 3.73 14.63 13.93
CA SER A 107 4.69 14.63 12.82
C SER A 107 5.92 13.84 13.24
N VAL A 108 6.38 12.94 12.36
CA VAL A 108 7.58 12.15 12.59
C VAL A 108 8.84 13.02 12.55
N ARG A 109 9.95 12.49 12.97
CA ARG A 109 11.27 13.14 13.06
C ARG A 109 11.61 13.88 11.75
N GLY A 110 12.12 15.11 11.87
CA GLY A 110 12.55 15.94 10.73
C GLY A 110 11.42 16.48 9.83
N THR A 111 10.14 16.39 10.25
CA THR A 111 9.01 16.89 9.45
C THR A 111 8.12 17.86 10.23
N PHE A 112 7.58 18.88 9.57
CA PHE A 112 6.57 19.82 10.07
C PHE A 112 6.84 20.35 11.48
N GLY A 113 8.11 20.72 11.73
CA GLY A 113 8.55 21.32 13.00
C GLY A 113 8.98 20.32 14.07
N SER A 114 8.90 19.03 13.85
CA SER A 114 9.61 18.01 14.63
C SER A 114 11.10 18.11 14.34
N ALA A 115 11.92 18.08 15.40
CA ALA A 115 13.37 18.19 15.29
C ALA A 115 14.01 16.90 14.71
N GLY A 116 15.33 16.95 14.47
CA GLY A 116 16.11 15.88 13.87
C GLY A 116 16.03 15.88 12.34
N GLU A 117 16.59 14.86 11.73
CA GLU A 117 16.58 14.65 10.27
C GLU A 117 15.54 13.62 9.89
N PHE A 118 14.87 13.84 8.76
CA PHE A 118 13.91 12.89 8.22
C PHE A 118 14.65 11.81 7.40
N GLU A 119 14.76 10.65 7.97
CA GLU A 119 15.17 9.43 7.30
C GLU A 119 13.96 8.49 7.26
N PRO A 120 13.28 8.37 6.11
CA PRO A 120 12.01 7.67 6.05
C PRO A 120 12.10 6.23 6.52
N MET A 121 11.09 5.80 7.28
CA MET A 121 10.93 4.41 7.72
C MET A 121 11.95 3.93 8.79
N VAL A 122 12.90 4.76 9.23
CA VAL A 122 14.03 4.33 10.06
C VAL A 122 13.78 4.51 11.55
N ASN A 123 13.26 5.67 11.96
CA ASN A 123 13.16 6.03 13.38
C ASN A 123 11.82 5.65 14.02
N GLU A 124 10.91 5.03 13.26
CA GLU A 124 9.50 4.91 13.65
C GLU A 124 9.26 4.02 14.86
N ALA A 125 10.05 2.97 15.05
CA ALA A 125 9.93 2.07 16.20
C ALA A 125 10.28 2.78 17.51
N ASN A 126 11.49 3.35 17.62
CA ASN A 126 11.96 4.02 18.82
C ASN A 126 11.12 5.25 19.16
N ASP A 127 10.84 6.11 18.17
CA ASP A 127 10.02 7.30 18.35
C ASP A 127 8.57 6.95 18.72
N GLY A 128 8.07 5.80 18.25
CA GLY A 128 6.75 5.27 18.61
C GLY A 128 6.67 4.85 20.08
N VAL A 129 7.66 4.08 20.54
CA VAL A 129 7.75 3.64 21.95
C VAL A 129 7.93 4.84 22.89
N ASP A 130 8.77 5.81 22.54
CA ASP A 130 8.97 7.03 23.33
C ASP A 130 7.68 7.89 23.39
N THR A 131 6.95 7.95 22.28
CA THR A 131 5.65 8.65 22.26
C THR A 131 4.62 7.94 23.15
N ALA A 132 4.58 6.62 23.18
CA ALA A 132 3.72 5.85 24.07
C ALA A 132 4.12 6.09 25.56
N ALA A 133 5.40 6.12 25.86
CA ALA A 133 5.91 6.47 27.21
C ALA A 133 5.52 7.89 27.62
N TRP A 134 5.55 8.85 26.70
CA TRP A 134 5.08 10.21 26.94
C TRP A 134 3.56 10.25 27.17
N LEU A 135 2.75 9.51 26.40
CA LEU A 135 1.30 9.42 26.59
C LEU A 135 0.95 8.99 28.01
N ARG A 136 1.64 8.00 28.55
CA ARG A 136 1.46 7.45 29.91
C ARG A 136 1.58 8.52 31.01
N GLN A 137 2.34 9.58 30.76
CA GLN A 137 2.58 10.67 31.70
C GLN A 137 1.54 11.79 31.61
N GLN A 138 0.62 11.74 30.65
CA GLN A 138 -0.34 12.82 30.44
C GLN A 138 -1.54 12.70 31.39
N PRO A 139 -1.96 13.77 32.08
CA PRO A 139 -3.06 13.71 33.04
C PRO A 139 -4.43 13.40 32.42
N TRP A 140 -4.54 13.54 31.10
CA TRP A 140 -5.74 13.22 30.31
C TRP A 140 -5.69 11.83 29.68
N PHE A 141 -4.60 11.11 29.84
CA PHE A 141 -4.46 9.77 29.25
C PHE A 141 -5.43 8.79 29.90
N THR A 142 -6.16 8.06 29.07
CA THR A 142 -7.22 7.15 29.50
C THR A 142 -6.74 5.77 29.96
N GLY A 143 -5.41 5.57 30.05
CA GLY A 143 -4.77 4.30 30.44
C GLY A 143 -4.59 3.30 29.30
N ARG A 144 -5.31 3.46 28.19
CA ARG A 144 -5.21 2.62 26.99
C ARG A 144 -5.27 3.52 25.75
N PHE A 145 -4.62 3.08 24.68
CA PHE A 145 -4.68 3.76 23.39
C PHE A 145 -4.79 2.77 22.24
N ALA A 146 -5.25 3.25 21.08
CA ALA A 146 -5.19 2.53 19.82
C ALA A 146 -4.43 3.36 18.77
N THR A 147 -3.96 2.68 17.74
CA THR A 147 -3.33 3.32 16.59
C THR A 147 -4.22 3.23 15.36
N ILE A 148 -4.22 4.26 14.53
CA ILE A 148 -4.96 4.30 13.26
C ILE A 148 -4.09 4.97 12.19
N GLY A 149 -4.20 4.56 10.93
CA GLY A 149 -3.49 5.25 9.86
C GLY A 149 -3.42 4.48 8.55
N VAL A 150 -3.11 5.21 7.48
CA VAL A 150 -2.97 4.70 6.12
C VAL A 150 -1.54 4.83 5.64
N SER A 151 -1.06 3.89 4.80
CA SER A 151 0.23 4.01 4.13
C SER A 151 1.40 4.11 5.13
N TYR A 152 2.21 5.16 5.07
CA TYR A 152 3.26 5.43 6.04
C TYR A 152 2.75 5.44 7.50
N LEU A 153 1.54 5.97 7.73
CA LEU A 153 0.93 5.94 9.07
C LEU A 153 0.58 4.51 9.50
N GLY A 154 0.38 3.60 8.56
CA GLY A 154 0.24 2.16 8.80
C GLY A 154 1.60 1.49 9.05
N TYR A 155 2.63 1.86 8.30
CA TYR A 155 4.00 1.42 8.54
C TYR A 155 4.49 1.80 9.95
N ALA A 156 4.24 3.04 10.38
CA ALA A 156 4.60 3.50 11.72
C ALA A 156 3.91 2.69 12.84
N GLN A 157 2.76 2.07 12.56
CA GLN A 157 2.10 1.14 13.47
C GLN A 157 2.84 -0.21 13.52
N TRP A 158 3.25 -0.78 12.37
CA TRP A 158 4.04 -2.00 12.34
C TRP A 158 5.38 -1.82 13.04
N ALA A 159 6.01 -0.65 12.89
CA ALA A 159 7.22 -0.30 13.62
C ALA A 159 7.01 -0.31 15.14
N LEU A 160 5.91 0.27 15.63
CA LEU A 160 5.54 0.23 17.06
C LEU A 160 5.19 -1.19 17.53
N LEU A 161 4.54 -1.98 16.69
CA LEU A 161 4.15 -3.37 16.97
C LEU A 161 5.34 -4.34 17.01
N SER A 162 6.54 -3.91 16.65
CA SER A 162 7.76 -4.69 16.86
C SER A 162 8.16 -4.78 18.35
N ASP A 163 7.72 -3.79 19.17
CA ASP A 163 7.84 -3.76 20.63
C ASP A 163 6.60 -3.10 21.23
N PRO A 164 5.44 -3.81 21.22
CA PRO A 164 4.15 -3.23 21.52
C PRO A 164 4.04 -2.78 22.98
N PRO A 165 3.69 -1.50 23.24
CA PRO A 165 3.47 -1.04 24.60
C PRO A 165 2.26 -1.73 25.25
N PRO A 166 2.28 -2.02 26.56
CA PRO A 166 1.21 -2.74 27.24
C PRO A 166 -0.14 -2.00 27.27
N GLU A 167 -0.13 -0.69 27.06
CA GLU A 167 -1.36 0.13 26.97
C GLU A 167 -1.99 0.12 25.57
N LEU A 168 -1.32 -0.44 24.57
CA LEU A 168 -1.89 -0.57 23.22
C LEU A 168 -3.07 -1.56 23.26
N ALA A 169 -4.25 -1.07 22.87
CA ALA A 169 -5.48 -1.84 22.95
C ALA A 169 -5.93 -2.43 21.62
N ALA A 170 -5.60 -1.77 20.51
CA ALA A 170 -5.96 -2.18 19.16
C ALA A 170 -5.16 -1.39 18.11
N ALA A 171 -5.05 -1.94 16.91
CA ALA A 171 -4.51 -1.25 15.76
C ALA A 171 -5.49 -1.29 14.57
N VAL A 172 -5.56 -0.19 13.81
CA VAL A 172 -6.28 -0.14 12.54
C VAL A 172 -5.31 0.32 11.45
N ILE A 173 -4.92 -0.61 10.60
CA ILE A 173 -3.87 -0.42 9.61
C ILE A 173 -4.50 -0.45 8.21
N THR A 174 -4.54 0.71 7.57
CA THR A 174 -5.06 0.85 6.21
C THR A 174 -3.88 0.87 5.23
N ALA A 175 -3.79 -0.14 4.36
CA ALA A 175 -2.74 -0.23 3.32
C ALA A 175 -1.34 0.13 3.86
N GLY A 176 -0.98 -0.44 5.01
CA GLY A 176 0.29 -0.20 5.69
C GLY A 176 1.30 -1.32 5.44
N PRO A 177 2.42 -1.07 4.74
CA PRO A 177 3.45 -2.09 4.57
C PRO A 177 4.19 -2.33 5.89
N HIS A 178 4.72 -3.54 6.09
CA HIS A 178 5.60 -3.87 7.21
C HIS A 178 7.04 -4.10 6.77
N ASP A 179 7.26 -4.22 5.47
CA ASP A 179 8.57 -4.41 4.83
C ASP A 179 8.72 -3.42 3.66
N LEU A 180 9.65 -2.48 3.81
CA LEU A 180 9.90 -1.50 2.75
C LEU A 180 10.61 -2.12 1.56
N LEU A 181 11.56 -3.02 1.76
CA LEU A 181 12.27 -3.69 0.66
C LEU A 181 11.29 -4.44 -0.25
N ALA A 182 10.36 -5.20 0.34
CA ALA A 182 9.33 -5.90 -0.43
C ALA A 182 8.47 -4.96 -1.27
N SER A 183 8.30 -3.70 -0.83
CA SER A 183 7.58 -2.67 -1.59
C SER A 183 8.42 -2.06 -2.71
N VAL A 184 9.73 -1.87 -2.46
CA VAL A 184 10.66 -1.20 -3.39
C VAL A 184 11.18 -2.16 -4.46
N TRP A 185 11.63 -3.37 -4.04
CA TRP A 185 12.34 -4.34 -4.86
C TRP A 185 11.68 -5.73 -4.92
N GLY A 186 10.53 -5.93 -4.28
CA GLY A 186 9.91 -7.26 -4.13
C GLY A 186 9.61 -8.00 -5.44
N THR A 187 9.69 -7.33 -6.58
CA THR A 187 9.59 -7.95 -7.92
C THR A 187 10.95 -8.18 -8.59
N GLY A 188 12.05 -7.88 -7.90
CA GLY A 188 13.39 -7.80 -8.47
C GLY A 188 13.65 -6.56 -9.33
N SER A 189 12.63 -5.72 -9.57
CA SER A 189 12.75 -4.45 -10.28
C SER A 189 12.32 -3.29 -9.39
N PHE A 190 13.02 -2.16 -9.49
CA PHE A 190 12.72 -0.98 -8.69
C PHE A 190 11.35 -0.38 -9.04
N ALA A 191 10.46 -0.24 -8.06
CA ALA A 191 9.12 0.34 -8.22
C ALA A 191 9.19 1.87 -8.40
N ILE A 192 9.72 2.31 -9.55
CA ILE A 192 10.16 3.68 -9.77
C ILE A 192 9.03 4.70 -9.75
N ASN A 193 7.87 4.39 -10.33
CA ASN A 193 6.74 5.33 -10.32
C ASN A 193 6.35 5.72 -8.89
N ASP A 194 6.28 4.73 -8.01
CA ASP A 194 5.76 4.91 -6.67
C ASP A 194 6.78 5.59 -5.77
N PHE A 195 8.04 5.13 -5.77
CA PHE A 195 9.06 5.65 -4.85
C PHE A 195 9.72 6.93 -5.33
N LEU A 196 9.86 7.15 -6.64
CA LEU A 196 10.27 8.46 -7.16
C LEU A 196 9.14 9.49 -6.96
N GLY A 197 7.89 9.09 -7.22
CA GLY A 197 6.72 9.94 -7.03
C GLY A 197 6.48 10.31 -5.57
N TRP A 198 6.61 9.36 -4.66
CA TRP A 198 6.50 9.60 -3.22
C TRP A 198 7.65 10.49 -2.71
N SER A 199 8.88 10.24 -3.16
CA SER A 199 10.04 11.07 -2.80
C SER A 199 9.87 12.51 -3.29
N ASP A 200 9.36 12.73 -4.51
CA ASP A 200 9.04 14.08 -5.02
C ASP A 200 7.95 14.77 -4.18
N LEU A 201 6.91 14.05 -3.78
CA LEU A 201 5.87 14.57 -2.90
C LEU A 201 6.45 15.06 -1.57
N VAL A 202 7.23 14.22 -0.90
CA VAL A 202 7.77 14.50 0.44
C VAL A 202 8.84 15.58 0.40
N ALA A 203 9.72 15.56 -0.60
CA ALA A 203 10.77 16.58 -0.79
C ALA A 203 10.21 18.00 -0.88
N HIS A 204 8.96 18.16 -1.36
CA HIS A 204 8.38 19.48 -1.64
C HIS A 204 7.11 19.81 -0.81
N GLN A 205 6.71 18.93 0.12
CA GLN A 205 5.44 19.11 0.86
C GLN A 205 5.46 20.27 1.85
N GLU A 206 6.64 20.69 2.31
CA GLU A 206 6.82 21.81 3.26
C GLU A 206 7.19 23.14 2.55
N ASP A 207 7.18 23.20 1.21
CA ASP A 207 7.39 24.44 0.47
C ASP A 207 6.32 25.49 0.87
N PRO A 208 6.74 26.67 1.38
CA PRO A 208 5.79 27.71 1.82
C PRO A 208 4.93 28.27 0.68
N ALA A 209 5.34 28.10 -0.58
CA ALA A 209 4.62 28.57 -1.75
C ALA A 209 3.47 27.61 -2.15
N ARG A 210 2.40 27.54 -1.37
CA ARG A 210 1.27 26.62 -1.54
C ARG A 210 0.72 26.51 -2.96
N ILE A 211 0.68 27.62 -3.72
CA ILE A 211 0.21 27.60 -5.12
C ILE A 211 1.18 26.81 -5.99
N ARG A 212 2.49 27.03 -5.82
CA ARG A 212 3.52 26.27 -6.57
C ARG A 212 3.45 24.78 -6.23
N THR A 213 3.30 24.44 -4.95
CA THR A 213 3.14 23.05 -4.50
C THR A 213 1.92 22.39 -5.13
N SER A 214 0.76 23.07 -5.18
CA SER A 214 -0.44 22.52 -5.81
C SER A 214 -0.26 22.32 -7.34
N ILE A 215 0.37 23.27 -8.04
CA ILE A 215 0.68 23.13 -9.47
C ILE A 215 1.68 21.99 -9.70
N ARG A 216 2.69 21.86 -8.83
CA ARG A 216 3.67 20.78 -8.92
C ARG A 216 2.99 19.43 -8.74
N GLN A 217 2.14 19.26 -7.73
CA GLN A 217 1.38 18.03 -7.48
C GLN A 217 0.51 17.61 -8.67
N MET A 218 -0.17 18.57 -9.33
CA MET A 218 -0.92 18.28 -10.57
C MET A 218 -0.03 17.81 -11.73
N ARG A 219 1.22 18.26 -11.79
CA ARG A 219 2.19 17.89 -12.84
C ARG A 219 3.07 16.70 -12.46
N ALA A 220 3.10 16.30 -11.19
CA ALA A 220 4.00 15.28 -10.66
C ALA A 220 3.98 13.98 -11.49
N PRO A 221 2.83 13.38 -11.89
CA PRO A 221 2.85 12.16 -12.68
C PRO A 221 3.63 12.28 -14.00
N ARG A 222 3.55 13.46 -14.66
CA ARG A 222 4.30 13.71 -15.91
C ARG A 222 5.77 13.96 -15.64
N LEU A 223 6.11 14.68 -14.58
CA LEU A 223 7.49 14.98 -14.20
C LEU A 223 8.22 13.70 -13.80
N VAL A 224 7.58 12.87 -12.98
CA VAL A 224 8.10 11.56 -12.56
C VAL A 224 8.30 10.63 -13.76
N ALA A 225 7.29 10.49 -14.63
CA ALA A 225 7.40 9.64 -15.82
C ALA A 225 8.52 10.10 -16.76
N ARG A 226 8.71 11.43 -16.91
CA ARG A 226 9.82 11.99 -17.71
C ARG A 226 11.16 11.68 -17.07
N ALA A 227 11.33 11.92 -15.76
CA ALA A 227 12.59 11.65 -15.06
C ALA A 227 12.95 10.16 -15.10
N ALA A 228 11.97 9.28 -14.93
CA ALA A 228 12.13 7.83 -15.05
C ALA A 228 12.54 7.38 -16.47
N ALA A 229 12.18 8.15 -17.50
CA ALA A 229 12.48 7.83 -18.91
C ALA A 229 13.88 8.25 -19.34
N GLU A 230 14.51 9.20 -18.67
CA GLU A 230 15.85 9.69 -19.02
C GLU A 230 16.94 8.64 -18.71
N LEU A 231 18.06 8.74 -19.44
CA LEU A 231 19.27 7.92 -19.21
C LEU A 231 20.53 8.81 -19.12
N PRO A 232 21.32 8.67 -18.05
CA PRO A 232 21.08 7.84 -16.87
C PRO A 232 19.98 8.43 -15.98
N MET A 233 19.13 7.58 -15.47
CA MET A 233 17.96 7.97 -14.68
C MET A 233 18.34 8.74 -13.40
N GLY A 234 19.44 8.39 -12.73
CA GLY A 234 19.88 9.05 -11.49
C GLY A 234 20.14 10.56 -11.67
N THR A 235 20.59 11.01 -12.84
CA THR A 235 20.77 12.45 -13.12
C THR A 235 19.42 13.17 -13.15
N ALA A 236 18.43 12.59 -13.80
CA ALA A 236 17.09 13.17 -13.90
C ALA A 236 16.34 13.11 -12.56
N ALA A 237 16.49 12.02 -11.79
CA ALA A 237 15.94 11.90 -10.45
C ALA A 237 16.51 12.98 -9.51
N ARG A 238 17.83 13.20 -9.49
CA ARG A 238 18.46 14.29 -8.72
C ARG A 238 17.94 15.66 -9.12
N ALA A 239 17.78 15.92 -10.41
CA ALA A 239 17.22 17.18 -10.90
C ALA A 239 15.76 17.40 -10.48
N LEU A 240 14.97 16.32 -10.38
CA LEU A 240 13.58 16.35 -9.93
C LEU A 240 13.46 16.58 -8.41
N LEU A 241 14.24 15.84 -7.63
CA LEU A 241 14.15 15.77 -6.16
C LEU A 241 14.91 16.91 -5.46
N GLY A 242 15.94 17.49 -6.11
CA GLY A 242 16.87 18.42 -5.48
C GLY A 242 17.59 17.74 -4.31
N ALA A 243 17.82 18.48 -3.22
CA ALA A 243 18.40 17.96 -1.98
C ALA A 243 17.35 17.38 -1.02
N GLY A 244 16.07 17.38 -1.39
CA GLY A 244 14.96 17.10 -0.47
C GLY A 244 14.65 15.62 -0.23
N ALA A 245 15.29 14.70 -0.96
CA ALA A 245 15.05 13.25 -0.81
C ALA A 245 16.35 12.42 -0.98
N PRO A 246 17.33 12.56 -0.07
CA PRO A 246 18.61 11.84 -0.16
C PRO A 246 18.48 10.32 -0.10
N TRP A 247 17.45 9.80 0.55
CA TRP A 247 17.16 8.37 0.68
C TRP A 247 16.86 7.68 -0.64
N PHE A 248 16.36 8.41 -1.66
CA PHE A 248 15.94 7.82 -2.93
C PHE A 248 17.08 7.08 -3.64
N GLU A 249 18.27 7.68 -3.70
CA GLU A 249 19.42 7.04 -4.33
C GLU A 249 19.85 5.79 -3.54
N SER A 250 19.91 5.88 -2.22
CA SER A 250 20.23 4.73 -1.36
C SER A 250 19.25 3.57 -1.59
N TRP A 251 17.94 3.85 -1.68
CA TRP A 251 16.96 2.80 -1.96
C TRP A 251 17.13 2.17 -3.35
N ALA A 252 17.56 2.95 -4.34
CA ALA A 252 17.77 2.47 -5.70
C ALA A 252 19.10 1.72 -5.89
N GLU A 253 20.09 1.96 -5.01
CA GLU A 253 21.41 1.32 -5.05
C GLU A 253 21.45 -0.02 -4.31
N HIS A 254 20.74 -0.14 -3.17
CA HIS A 254 20.72 -1.35 -2.35
C HIS A 254 19.64 -2.33 -2.87
N ARG A 255 19.95 -3.07 -3.93
CA ARG A 255 19.01 -3.99 -4.57
C ARG A 255 18.99 -5.40 -3.95
N ASP A 256 20.05 -5.75 -3.20
CA ASP A 256 20.19 -7.06 -2.60
C ASP A 256 19.23 -7.21 -1.42
N PRO A 257 18.33 -8.22 -1.41
CA PRO A 257 17.42 -8.46 -0.31
C PRO A 257 18.12 -8.80 1.01
N ASP A 258 19.35 -9.30 0.96
CA ASP A 258 20.14 -9.67 2.13
C ASP A 258 21.04 -8.53 2.62
N ASP A 259 20.97 -7.34 1.98
CA ASP A 259 21.75 -6.18 2.42
C ASP A 259 21.23 -5.66 3.77
N PRO A 260 22.12 -5.57 4.82
CA PRO A 260 21.75 -5.05 6.13
C PRO A 260 21.20 -3.62 6.13
N PHE A 261 21.38 -2.88 5.05
CA PHE A 261 20.76 -1.56 4.86
C PHE A 261 19.24 -1.58 5.12
N TRP A 262 18.56 -2.68 4.75
CA TRP A 262 17.11 -2.81 4.87
C TRP A 262 16.63 -3.23 6.26
N ASP A 263 17.49 -3.77 7.12
CA ASP A 263 17.10 -4.33 8.43
C ASP A 263 16.37 -3.32 9.32
N ARG A 264 16.75 -2.04 9.22
CA ARG A 264 16.14 -0.93 9.97
C ARG A 264 14.77 -0.50 9.42
N MET A 265 14.34 -1.04 8.28
CA MET A 265 13.11 -0.71 7.57
C MET A 265 12.22 -1.92 7.34
N ARG A 266 12.52 -3.05 8.01
CA ARG A 266 11.76 -4.30 7.99
C ARG A 266 11.19 -4.59 9.36
N TYR A 267 9.89 -4.74 9.43
CA TYR A 267 9.18 -5.10 10.67
C TYR A 267 8.38 -6.39 10.53
N SER A 268 8.86 -7.34 9.72
CA SER A 268 8.22 -8.65 9.56
C SER A 268 8.11 -9.40 10.90
N ALA A 269 9.11 -9.24 11.80
CA ALA A 269 9.07 -9.79 13.15
C ALA A 269 7.94 -9.22 14.03
N ALA A 270 7.35 -8.07 13.68
CA ALA A 270 6.19 -7.54 14.37
C ALA A 270 4.97 -8.47 14.20
N LEU A 271 4.86 -9.15 13.07
CA LEU A 271 3.78 -10.10 12.81
C LEU A 271 3.79 -11.26 13.83
N ASP A 272 4.96 -11.63 14.35
CA ASP A 272 5.12 -12.68 15.37
C ASP A 272 4.84 -12.19 16.79
N ARG A 273 4.86 -10.87 17.02
CA ARG A 273 4.74 -10.27 18.36
C ARG A 273 3.39 -9.66 18.66
N VAL A 274 2.60 -9.35 17.64
CA VAL A 274 1.27 -8.75 17.79
C VAL A 274 0.35 -9.70 18.54
N GLU A 275 -0.28 -9.20 19.62
CA GLU A 275 -1.29 -9.89 20.42
C GLU A 275 -2.58 -9.07 20.52
N VAL A 276 -2.54 -7.79 20.14
CA VAL A 276 -3.70 -6.91 20.19
C VAL A 276 -4.59 -7.10 18.97
N PRO A 277 -5.90 -6.82 19.08
CA PRO A 277 -6.82 -6.83 17.95
C PRO A 277 -6.38 -5.93 16.80
N VAL A 278 -6.38 -6.43 15.57
CA VAL A 278 -5.95 -5.70 14.36
C VAL A 278 -7.03 -5.69 13.29
N LEU A 279 -7.44 -4.49 12.84
CA LEU A 279 -8.22 -4.34 11.63
C LEU A 279 -7.31 -3.93 10.47
N LEU A 280 -7.29 -4.73 9.42
CA LEU A 280 -6.59 -4.47 8.16
C LEU A 280 -7.58 -3.98 7.10
N VAL A 281 -7.27 -2.86 6.45
CA VAL A 281 -8.08 -2.33 5.36
C VAL A 281 -7.19 -2.14 4.12
N GLY A 282 -7.60 -2.66 2.99
CA GLY A 282 -6.84 -2.58 1.73
C GLY A 282 -7.71 -2.34 0.50
N GLY A 283 -7.08 -2.34 -0.65
CA GLY A 283 -7.74 -2.25 -1.95
C GLY A 283 -7.19 -3.28 -2.94
N TRP A 284 -8.04 -3.84 -3.81
CA TRP A 284 -7.61 -4.82 -4.82
C TRP A 284 -6.59 -4.27 -5.81
N GLN A 285 -6.52 -2.96 -5.96
CA GLN A 285 -5.54 -2.27 -6.81
C GLN A 285 -4.60 -1.39 -5.97
N ASP A 286 -4.36 -1.78 -4.71
CA ASP A 286 -3.43 -1.10 -3.81
C ASP A 286 -2.01 -1.64 -3.95
N ILE A 287 -1.02 -0.75 -3.91
CA ILE A 287 0.41 -1.10 -4.03
C ILE A 287 0.92 -1.99 -2.88
N PHE A 288 0.21 -2.03 -1.75
CA PHE A 288 0.56 -2.83 -0.57
C PHE A 288 -0.39 -4.03 -0.34
N LEU A 289 -1.24 -4.36 -1.32
CA LEU A 289 -2.21 -5.45 -1.21
C LEU A 289 -1.56 -6.77 -0.77
N ARG A 290 -0.42 -7.15 -1.40
CA ARG A 290 0.28 -8.40 -1.07
C ARG A 290 0.66 -8.47 0.41
N GLN A 291 1.21 -7.38 0.95
CA GLN A 291 1.56 -7.32 2.37
C GLN A 291 0.32 -7.30 3.27
N THR A 292 -0.75 -6.59 2.89
CA THR A 292 -2.01 -6.60 3.64
C THR A 292 -2.60 -8.01 3.76
N LEU A 293 -2.63 -8.78 2.67
CA LEU A 293 -3.10 -10.17 2.67
C LEU A 293 -2.15 -11.11 3.44
N GLN A 294 -0.84 -10.90 3.34
CA GLN A 294 0.16 -11.62 4.13
C GLN A 294 0.00 -11.36 5.62
N GLN A 295 -0.17 -10.11 6.03
CA GLN A 295 -0.42 -9.69 7.41
C GLN A 295 -1.66 -10.39 7.96
N TYR A 296 -2.77 -10.37 7.21
CA TYR A 296 -4.00 -11.05 7.60
C TYR A 296 -3.78 -12.54 7.83
N ARG A 297 -3.22 -13.25 6.85
CA ARG A 297 -2.96 -14.69 6.95
C ARG A 297 -2.09 -15.03 8.16
N HIS A 298 -0.98 -14.29 8.33
CA HIS A 298 -0.03 -14.53 9.42
C HIS A 298 -0.68 -14.36 10.80
N LEU A 299 -1.41 -13.25 11.01
CA LEU A 299 -2.09 -12.99 12.29
C LEU A 299 -3.22 -13.98 12.57
N ARG A 300 -4.03 -14.31 11.55
CA ARG A 300 -5.07 -15.33 11.65
C ARG A 300 -4.50 -16.70 12.05
N ASP A 301 -3.43 -17.14 11.40
CA ASP A 301 -2.81 -18.44 11.65
C ASP A 301 -2.20 -18.52 13.07
N ARG A 302 -1.84 -17.38 13.65
CA ARG A 302 -1.45 -17.25 15.06
C ARG A 302 -2.64 -17.17 16.04
N GLY A 303 -3.86 -17.08 15.56
CA GLY A 303 -5.06 -16.93 16.39
C GLY A 303 -5.23 -15.52 16.98
N VAL A 304 -4.61 -14.51 16.41
CA VAL A 304 -4.83 -13.11 16.79
C VAL A 304 -6.22 -12.67 16.33
N ASP A 305 -6.90 -11.86 17.15
CA ASP A 305 -8.16 -11.24 16.74
C ASP A 305 -7.88 -10.24 15.59
N VAL A 306 -8.04 -10.73 14.36
CA VAL A 306 -7.76 -9.96 13.13
C VAL A 306 -8.96 -9.94 12.22
N ALA A 307 -9.24 -8.74 11.67
CA ALA A 307 -10.25 -8.55 10.64
C ALA A 307 -9.65 -7.93 9.37
N LEU A 308 -10.23 -8.27 8.22
CA LEU A 308 -9.79 -7.81 6.90
C LEU A 308 -10.95 -7.16 6.15
N THR A 309 -10.70 -6.00 5.55
CA THR A 309 -11.60 -5.36 4.58
C THR A 309 -10.82 -5.01 3.32
N VAL A 310 -11.27 -5.51 2.15
CA VAL A 310 -10.64 -5.17 0.87
C VAL A 310 -11.69 -4.68 -0.11
N GLY A 311 -11.52 -3.43 -0.55
CA GLY A 311 -12.43 -2.79 -1.51
C GLY A 311 -11.85 -2.63 -2.92
N PRO A 312 -12.63 -2.12 -3.87
CA PRO A 312 -12.22 -1.96 -5.27
C PRO A 312 -11.37 -0.68 -5.49
N TRP A 313 -10.41 -0.43 -4.62
CA TRP A 313 -9.67 0.83 -4.54
C TRP A 313 -8.20 0.68 -4.90
N THR A 314 -7.65 1.78 -5.41
CA THR A 314 -6.22 2.05 -5.43
C THR A 314 -5.78 2.65 -4.09
N HIS A 315 -4.47 2.82 -3.90
CA HIS A 315 -3.89 3.45 -2.72
C HIS A 315 -4.49 4.85 -2.43
N THR A 316 -4.57 5.69 -3.45
CA THR A 316 -5.12 7.04 -3.30
C THR A 316 -6.65 7.05 -3.14
N GLU A 317 -7.34 6.07 -3.70
CA GLU A 317 -8.81 5.94 -3.57
C GLU A 317 -9.25 5.50 -2.18
N LEU A 318 -8.38 4.87 -1.38
CA LEU A 318 -8.64 4.61 0.04
C LEU A 318 -8.92 5.89 0.83
N LEU A 319 -8.28 7.00 0.46
CA LEU A 319 -8.47 8.33 1.08
C LEU A 319 -9.66 9.11 0.49
N THR A 320 -10.32 8.58 -0.52
CA THR A 320 -11.45 9.24 -1.21
C THR A 320 -12.66 8.31 -1.30
N LYS A 321 -12.73 7.43 -2.28
CA LYS A 321 -13.85 6.50 -2.49
C LYS A 321 -14.01 5.47 -1.37
N GLY A 322 -12.88 5.03 -0.78
CA GLY A 322 -12.84 4.07 0.33
C GLY A 322 -13.03 4.69 1.71
N LEU A 323 -12.94 6.02 1.83
CA LEU A 323 -12.88 6.70 3.11
C LEU A 323 -14.10 6.43 4.01
N ALA A 324 -15.30 6.37 3.43
CA ALA A 324 -16.52 6.12 4.18
C ALA A 324 -16.52 4.74 4.87
N VAL A 325 -16.10 3.70 4.13
CA VAL A 325 -15.99 2.34 4.64
C VAL A 325 -14.86 2.26 5.67
N SER A 326 -13.67 2.73 5.33
CA SER A 326 -12.50 2.69 6.20
C SER A 326 -12.75 3.38 7.54
N VAL A 327 -13.28 4.61 7.55
CA VAL A 327 -13.57 5.34 8.80
C VAL A 327 -14.74 4.71 9.56
N GLY A 328 -15.76 4.23 8.88
CA GLY A 328 -16.90 3.53 9.50
C GLY A 328 -16.45 2.29 10.25
N GLU A 329 -15.70 1.41 9.60
CA GLU A 329 -15.16 0.19 10.22
C GLU A 329 -14.13 0.50 11.31
N THR A 330 -13.31 1.54 11.14
CA THR A 330 -12.41 2.01 12.20
C THR A 330 -13.18 2.39 13.46
N LEU A 331 -14.27 3.15 13.34
CA LEU A 331 -15.09 3.54 14.50
C LEU A 331 -15.76 2.34 15.18
N ASP A 332 -16.25 1.38 14.41
CA ASP A 332 -16.84 0.15 14.96
C ASP A 332 -15.77 -0.70 15.67
N TRP A 333 -14.57 -0.84 15.09
CA TRP A 333 -13.43 -1.54 15.69
C TRP A 333 -12.97 -0.91 17.01
N LEU A 334 -12.78 0.42 16.99
CA LEU A 334 -12.41 1.17 18.19
C LEU A 334 -13.49 1.09 19.28
N GLY A 335 -14.77 1.14 18.90
CA GLY A 335 -15.89 1.00 19.82
C GLY A 335 -15.89 -0.38 20.54
N THR A 336 -15.45 -1.42 19.86
CA THR A 336 -15.36 -2.79 20.41
C THR A 336 -14.14 -2.95 21.33
N HIS A 337 -12.97 -2.47 20.91
CA HIS A 337 -11.68 -2.84 21.54
C HIS A 337 -11.08 -1.76 22.44
N LEU A 338 -11.44 -0.48 22.25
CA LEU A 338 -10.91 0.63 23.04
C LEU A 338 -11.97 1.29 23.90
N GLY A 339 -13.14 1.61 23.34
CA GLY A 339 -14.25 2.29 23.97
C GLY A 339 -14.93 3.28 23.04
N GLY A 340 -16.03 3.86 23.48
CA GLY A 340 -16.79 4.87 22.73
C GLY A 340 -18.27 4.53 22.55
N ALA A 341 -18.86 4.98 21.44
CA ALA A 341 -20.24 4.65 21.09
C ALA A 341 -20.39 3.14 20.85
N GLN A 342 -21.61 2.63 21.08
CA GLN A 342 -21.91 1.24 20.80
C GLN A 342 -21.53 0.90 19.35
N ALA A 343 -20.54 0.02 19.18
CA ALA A 343 -20.07 -0.46 17.90
C ALA A 343 -21.12 -1.37 17.24
N ARG A 344 -21.20 -1.30 15.93
CA ARG A 344 -21.89 -2.35 15.17
C ARG A 344 -21.04 -3.60 15.21
N GLN A 345 -21.65 -4.71 15.59
CA GLN A 345 -20.96 -5.98 15.53
C GLN A 345 -20.61 -6.31 14.09
N ARG A 346 -19.33 -6.60 13.84
CA ARG A 346 -18.87 -7.05 12.54
C ARG A 346 -19.46 -8.43 12.23
N PRO A 347 -20.09 -8.61 11.06
CA PRO A 347 -20.78 -9.86 10.75
C PRO A 347 -19.81 -11.03 10.48
N SER A 348 -18.56 -10.73 10.09
CA SER A 348 -17.55 -11.72 9.71
C SER A 348 -16.15 -11.14 9.85
N ALA A 349 -15.13 -11.99 9.99
CA ALA A 349 -13.72 -11.58 10.03
C ALA A 349 -13.28 -10.89 8.74
N VAL A 350 -13.83 -11.29 7.61
CA VAL A 350 -13.45 -10.78 6.30
C VAL A 350 -14.63 -10.11 5.60
N ASN A 351 -14.41 -8.91 5.07
CA ASN A 351 -15.36 -8.17 4.25
C ASN A 351 -14.67 -7.75 2.94
N VAL A 352 -15.05 -8.36 1.82
CA VAL A 352 -14.41 -8.10 0.52
C VAL A 352 -15.40 -7.65 -0.52
N PHE A 353 -14.95 -6.77 -1.40
CA PHE A 353 -15.70 -6.36 -2.56
C PHE A 353 -15.40 -7.29 -3.73
N VAL A 354 -16.40 -8.05 -4.17
CA VAL A 354 -16.28 -8.89 -5.36
C VAL A 354 -16.42 -8.00 -6.58
N GLY A 355 -15.33 -7.86 -7.36
CA GLY A 355 -15.27 -7.08 -8.59
C GLY A 355 -15.93 -7.80 -9.76
N GLY A 356 -15.96 -7.14 -10.91
CA GLY A 356 -16.47 -7.66 -12.17
C GLY A 356 -17.05 -6.54 -13.05
N ILE A 357 -17.25 -6.80 -14.33
CA ILE A 357 -17.93 -5.84 -15.24
C ILE A 357 -19.40 -5.71 -14.87
N LYS A 358 -20.02 -6.80 -14.39
CA LYS A 358 -21.42 -6.84 -13.92
C LYS A 358 -21.50 -7.59 -12.59
N GLY A 359 -22.50 -7.23 -11.74
CA GLY A 359 -22.79 -7.95 -10.50
C GLY A 359 -21.74 -7.78 -9.40
N GLN A 360 -21.27 -6.57 -9.19
CA GLN A 360 -20.32 -6.19 -8.14
C GLN A 360 -21.00 -6.06 -6.78
N GLY A 361 -20.29 -6.30 -5.69
CA GLY A 361 -20.82 -6.07 -4.35
C GLY A 361 -19.95 -6.61 -3.23
N TRP A 362 -20.27 -6.18 -2.03
CA TRP A 362 -19.62 -6.65 -0.80
C TRP A 362 -20.06 -8.06 -0.44
N ARG A 363 -19.12 -8.86 0.09
CA ARG A 363 -19.35 -10.17 0.66
C ARG A 363 -18.66 -10.27 2.00
N ASN A 364 -19.38 -10.83 2.98
CA ASN A 364 -18.85 -11.19 4.28
C ASN A 364 -18.42 -12.66 4.21
N LEU A 365 -17.15 -12.92 4.51
CA LEU A 365 -16.56 -14.25 4.46
C LEU A 365 -16.02 -14.64 5.84
N PRO A 366 -16.07 -15.92 6.22
CA PRO A 366 -15.48 -16.36 7.48
C PRO A 366 -13.96 -16.21 7.48
N ASP A 367 -13.32 -16.36 6.31
CA ASP A 367 -11.88 -16.34 6.15
C ASP A 367 -11.44 -15.88 4.76
N TRP A 368 -10.11 -15.62 4.57
CA TRP A 368 -9.50 -15.28 3.30
C TRP A 368 -8.23 -16.09 3.01
N PRO A 369 -8.06 -16.67 1.79
CA PRO A 369 -9.10 -16.82 0.79
C PRO A 369 -10.16 -17.84 1.21
N PRO A 370 -11.41 -17.78 0.70
CA PRO A 370 -12.36 -18.85 0.85
C PRO A 370 -11.93 -20.09 0.05
N ALA A 371 -12.58 -21.23 0.28
CA ALA A 371 -12.30 -22.45 -0.45
C ALA A 371 -12.40 -22.24 -1.96
N ALA A 372 -11.37 -22.64 -2.69
CA ALA A 372 -11.28 -22.53 -4.15
C ALA A 372 -10.50 -23.72 -4.72
N ILE A 373 -10.76 -24.02 -6.00
CA ILE A 373 -10.07 -25.05 -6.76
C ILE A 373 -9.36 -24.40 -7.93
N ASP A 374 -8.09 -24.71 -8.11
CA ASP A 374 -7.32 -24.19 -9.23
C ASP A 374 -7.80 -24.77 -10.56
N ARG A 375 -8.38 -23.91 -11.40
CA ARG A 375 -8.75 -24.24 -12.77
C ARG A 375 -7.59 -23.92 -13.69
N ALA A 376 -7.02 -24.94 -14.32
CA ALA A 376 -5.92 -24.79 -15.27
C ALA A 376 -6.44 -24.31 -16.63
N LEU A 377 -5.89 -23.20 -17.13
CA LEU A 377 -6.14 -22.65 -18.46
C LEU A 377 -4.82 -22.58 -19.22
N TYR A 378 -4.65 -23.45 -20.22
CA TYR A 378 -3.43 -23.58 -21.00
C TYR A 378 -3.33 -22.52 -22.08
N LEU A 379 -2.13 -21.96 -22.26
CA LEU A 379 -1.80 -21.12 -23.39
C LEU A 379 -1.74 -22.00 -24.64
N GLN A 380 -2.44 -21.60 -25.71
CA GLN A 380 -2.60 -22.38 -26.92
C GLN A 380 -2.19 -21.58 -28.16
N PRO A 381 -1.77 -22.26 -29.26
CA PRO A 381 -1.46 -21.59 -30.52
C PRO A 381 -2.59 -20.69 -31.02
N GLY A 382 -2.22 -19.59 -31.69
CA GLY A 382 -3.18 -18.61 -32.21
C GLY A 382 -3.80 -17.69 -31.14
N GLY A 383 -3.11 -17.48 -30.01
CA GLY A 383 -3.57 -16.55 -28.97
C GLY A 383 -4.79 -17.05 -28.20
N ARG A 384 -5.00 -18.36 -28.12
CA ARG A 384 -6.14 -18.96 -27.41
C ARG A 384 -5.75 -19.37 -25.99
N LEU A 385 -6.74 -19.38 -25.12
CA LEU A 385 -6.64 -19.87 -23.75
C LEU A 385 -7.72 -20.94 -23.54
N GLY A 386 -7.36 -22.14 -23.07
CA GLY A 386 -8.31 -23.25 -22.96
C GLY A 386 -7.92 -24.28 -21.92
N GLU A 387 -8.86 -25.18 -21.56
CA GLU A 387 -8.69 -26.17 -20.48
C GLU A 387 -7.85 -27.39 -20.89
N ILE A 388 -7.66 -27.60 -22.20
CA ILE A 388 -6.95 -28.75 -22.74
C ILE A 388 -5.53 -28.30 -23.11
N ALA A 389 -4.53 -28.99 -22.59
CA ALA A 389 -3.16 -28.74 -23.00
C ALA A 389 -3.00 -28.98 -24.52
N PRO A 390 -2.36 -28.08 -25.25
CA PRO A 390 -2.09 -28.30 -26.68
C PRO A 390 -1.11 -29.45 -26.87
N GLU A 391 -1.17 -30.09 -28.05
CA GLU A 391 -0.24 -31.15 -28.43
C GLU A 391 1.22 -30.65 -28.42
N ALA A 392 2.13 -31.56 -28.11
CA ALA A 392 3.56 -31.28 -28.12
C ALA A 392 4.05 -30.96 -29.55
N GLY A 393 5.00 -30.03 -29.69
CA GLY A 393 5.65 -29.68 -30.96
C GLY A 393 5.10 -28.43 -31.64
N ALA A 394 4.09 -27.74 -31.09
CA ALA A 394 3.70 -26.43 -31.59
C ALA A 394 4.86 -25.42 -31.43
N ALA A 395 5.10 -24.58 -32.43
CA ALA A 395 6.09 -23.51 -32.34
C ALA A 395 5.75 -22.56 -31.18
N PRO A 396 6.74 -22.10 -30.39
CA PRO A 396 6.51 -21.24 -29.26
C PRO A 396 5.91 -19.89 -29.69
N ALA A 397 5.16 -19.26 -28.81
CA ALA A 397 4.81 -17.85 -28.97
C ALA A 397 6.02 -16.99 -28.63
N THR A 398 6.31 -16.00 -29.48
CA THR A 398 7.48 -15.13 -29.30
C THR A 398 7.08 -13.66 -29.34
N PHE A 399 7.79 -12.83 -28.60
CA PHE A 399 7.70 -11.38 -28.68
C PHE A 399 9.07 -10.74 -28.42
N ARG A 400 9.26 -9.52 -28.88
CA ARG A 400 10.49 -8.78 -28.66
C ARG A 400 10.22 -7.58 -27.78
N TYR A 401 10.86 -7.54 -26.63
CA TYR A 401 10.91 -6.37 -25.76
C TYR A 401 12.05 -5.43 -26.19
N ASP A 402 11.74 -4.16 -26.41
CA ASP A 402 12.73 -3.11 -26.71
C ASP A 402 12.74 -2.07 -25.60
N PRO A 403 13.85 -1.91 -24.84
CA PRO A 403 13.95 -0.88 -23.82
C PRO A 403 13.83 0.57 -24.35
N ALA A 404 13.99 0.80 -25.65
CA ALA A 404 13.79 2.12 -26.27
C ALA A 404 12.29 2.47 -26.45
N ASP A 405 11.42 1.43 -26.60
CA ASP A 405 9.95 1.56 -26.61
C ASP A 405 9.32 0.58 -25.61
N PRO A 406 9.53 0.80 -24.28
CA PRO A 406 9.11 -0.15 -23.28
C PRO A 406 7.60 -0.31 -23.23
N THR A 407 7.14 -1.53 -22.91
CA THR A 407 5.71 -1.81 -22.69
C THR A 407 5.15 -0.86 -21.65
N PRO A 408 4.11 -0.05 -21.99
CA PRO A 408 3.62 0.99 -21.09
C PRO A 408 2.77 0.42 -19.96
N THR A 409 2.84 1.07 -18.80
CA THR A 409 1.88 0.83 -17.71
C THR A 409 0.48 1.30 -18.11
N THR A 410 -0.52 0.46 -17.89
CA THR A 410 -1.93 0.75 -18.15
C THR A 410 -2.76 0.30 -16.94
N GLY A 411 -3.17 1.22 -16.08
CA GLY A 411 -3.86 0.87 -14.82
C GLY A 411 -3.03 0.00 -13.88
N GLY A 412 -3.69 -0.79 -13.04
CA GLY A 412 -3.06 -1.63 -12.03
C GLY A 412 -2.72 -0.89 -10.75
N PRO A 413 -2.05 -1.54 -9.78
CA PRO A 413 -1.67 -0.90 -8.52
C PRO A 413 -0.53 0.11 -8.73
N LEU A 414 -0.87 1.38 -8.58
CA LEU A 414 0.03 2.54 -8.72
C LEU A 414 -0.29 3.59 -7.67
N LEU A 415 0.75 4.25 -7.17
CA LEU A 415 0.63 5.49 -6.38
C LEU A 415 0.45 6.70 -7.32
N SER A 416 -0.46 6.59 -8.26
CA SER A 416 -0.74 7.60 -9.29
C SER A 416 -2.23 7.61 -9.61
N PRO A 417 -2.81 8.75 -10.00
CA PRO A 417 -4.20 8.83 -10.44
C PRO A 417 -4.55 7.95 -11.65
N ASN A 418 -3.54 7.48 -12.39
CA ASN A 418 -3.70 6.62 -13.56
C ASN A 418 -3.74 5.12 -13.20
N GLY A 419 -3.67 4.77 -11.91
CA GLY A 419 -3.80 3.41 -11.42
C GLY A 419 -5.24 2.90 -11.44
N GLY A 420 -5.43 1.65 -11.00
CA GLY A 420 -6.72 1.02 -10.82
C GLY A 420 -7.23 0.25 -12.03
N TYR A 421 -8.51 -0.04 -11.99
CA TYR A 421 -9.19 -0.73 -13.09
C TYR A 421 -9.34 0.17 -14.30
N THR A 422 -8.84 -0.29 -15.45
CA THR A 422 -8.85 0.50 -16.69
C THR A 422 -9.07 -0.38 -17.92
N ASP A 423 -9.41 0.23 -19.05
CA ASP A 423 -9.47 -0.42 -20.35
C ASP A 423 -8.03 -0.66 -20.85
N ASP A 424 -7.65 -1.92 -21.00
CA ASP A 424 -6.33 -2.35 -21.47
C ASP A 424 -6.36 -2.97 -22.89
N SER A 425 -7.44 -2.78 -23.63
CA SER A 425 -7.60 -3.31 -24.99
C SER A 425 -6.46 -2.89 -25.92
N ARG A 426 -5.94 -1.67 -25.75
CA ARG A 426 -4.80 -1.17 -26.56
C ARG A 426 -3.48 -1.84 -26.22
N LEU A 427 -3.30 -2.25 -24.97
CA LEU A 427 -2.10 -2.97 -24.54
C LEU A 427 -2.03 -4.33 -25.26
N ALA A 428 -3.16 -5.04 -25.37
CA ALA A 428 -3.27 -6.30 -26.05
C ALA A 428 -2.96 -6.27 -27.57
N LEU A 429 -2.97 -5.07 -28.18
CA LEU A 429 -2.68 -4.88 -29.61
C LEU A 429 -1.20 -4.60 -29.91
N ARG A 430 -0.34 -4.47 -28.90
CA ARG A 430 1.09 -4.20 -29.10
C ARG A 430 1.81 -5.45 -29.58
N ALA A 431 2.79 -5.27 -30.45
CA ALA A 431 3.63 -6.36 -30.97
C ALA A 431 4.57 -6.97 -29.91
N ASP A 432 4.85 -6.23 -28.83
CA ASP A 432 5.66 -6.67 -27.69
C ASP A 432 4.82 -7.29 -26.55
N VAL A 433 3.54 -7.62 -26.82
CA VAL A 433 2.62 -8.23 -25.87
C VAL A 433 1.99 -9.46 -26.49
N LEU A 434 2.11 -10.61 -25.81
CA LEU A 434 1.32 -11.80 -26.16
C LEU A 434 -0.07 -11.70 -25.54
N ASP A 435 -1.11 -11.95 -26.34
CA ASP A 435 -2.52 -12.04 -25.92
C ASP A 435 -3.01 -13.49 -26.06
N PHE A 436 -3.52 -14.03 -24.95
CA PHE A 436 -4.20 -15.32 -24.93
C PHE A 436 -5.61 -15.13 -24.39
N THR A 437 -6.60 -15.28 -25.25
CA THR A 437 -8.03 -15.04 -24.90
C THR A 437 -8.81 -16.35 -24.94
N GLY A 438 -9.56 -16.62 -23.86
CA GLY A 438 -10.39 -17.81 -23.68
C GLY A 438 -11.70 -17.77 -24.47
N ALA A 439 -12.42 -18.90 -24.46
CA ALA A 439 -13.77 -18.98 -24.99
C ALA A 439 -14.74 -18.10 -24.17
N THR A 440 -15.87 -17.73 -24.78
CA THR A 440 -16.94 -17.02 -24.11
C THR A 440 -17.51 -17.88 -22.98
N LEU A 441 -17.56 -17.34 -21.77
CA LEU A 441 -18.13 -18.00 -20.61
C LEU A 441 -19.63 -18.18 -20.77
N THR A 442 -20.12 -19.38 -20.55
CA THR A 442 -21.55 -19.71 -20.60
C THR A 442 -22.28 -19.41 -19.31
N GLN A 443 -21.54 -19.31 -18.20
CA GLN A 443 -22.03 -18.97 -16.86
C GLN A 443 -21.04 -18.10 -16.13
N ASP A 444 -21.47 -17.48 -15.03
CA ASP A 444 -20.61 -16.70 -14.17
C ASP A 444 -19.52 -17.59 -13.54
N LEU A 445 -18.30 -17.06 -13.46
CA LEU A 445 -17.17 -17.73 -12.83
C LEU A 445 -16.61 -16.79 -11.76
N TYR A 446 -16.52 -17.29 -10.53
CA TYR A 446 -16.01 -16.53 -9.40
C TYR A 446 -14.60 -17.01 -9.07
N ALA A 447 -13.67 -16.07 -8.94
CA ALA A 447 -12.29 -16.34 -8.56
C ALA A 447 -11.94 -15.60 -7.27
N TYR A 448 -11.33 -16.33 -6.31
CA TYR A 448 -10.94 -15.84 -5.00
C TYR A 448 -9.52 -16.32 -4.65
N GLY A 449 -8.63 -15.41 -4.34
CA GLY A 449 -7.25 -15.72 -4.01
C GLY A 449 -6.26 -15.23 -5.08
N ASN A 450 -5.09 -15.82 -5.11
CA ASN A 450 -4.00 -15.40 -5.98
C ASN A 450 -3.92 -16.30 -7.22
N PRO A 451 -4.23 -15.81 -8.44
CA PRO A 451 -3.93 -16.57 -9.66
C PRO A 451 -2.44 -16.83 -9.79
N VAL A 452 -2.06 -17.95 -10.38
CA VAL A 452 -0.66 -18.30 -10.67
C VAL A 452 -0.49 -18.55 -12.14
N ILE A 453 0.53 -17.93 -12.74
CA ILE A 453 0.97 -18.26 -14.10
C ILE A 453 2.20 -19.15 -14.04
N GLU A 454 2.18 -20.25 -14.75
CA GLU A 454 3.32 -21.13 -15.00
C GLU A 454 3.74 -20.99 -16.45
N LEU A 455 4.99 -20.62 -16.70
CA LEU A 455 5.51 -20.38 -18.05
C LEU A 455 6.76 -21.22 -18.32
N ALA A 456 6.74 -22.05 -19.34
CA ALA A 456 7.93 -22.60 -19.95
C ALA A 456 8.57 -21.52 -20.82
N HIS A 457 9.36 -20.65 -20.20
CA HIS A 457 9.89 -19.42 -20.78
C HIS A 457 11.39 -19.52 -21.07
N THR A 458 11.80 -18.88 -22.16
CA THR A 458 13.22 -18.65 -22.47
C THR A 458 13.40 -17.26 -23.06
N SER A 459 14.62 -16.71 -22.94
CA SER A 459 15.00 -15.43 -23.57
C SER A 459 16.40 -15.55 -24.17
N ASP A 460 16.66 -14.78 -25.24
CA ASP A 460 18.00 -14.62 -25.84
C ASP A 460 18.88 -13.63 -25.05
N ASN A 461 18.32 -12.98 -24.02
CA ASN A 461 19.01 -12.08 -23.12
C ASN A 461 18.78 -12.54 -21.67
N PRO A 462 19.85 -12.77 -20.86
CA PRO A 462 19.70 -13.20 -19.47
C PRO A 462 19.09 -12.11 -18.56
N HIS A 463 19.13 -10.85 -18.99
CA HIS A 463 18.49 -9.73 -18.28
C HIS A 463 17.11 -9.48 -18.87
N ALA A 464 16.11 -10.21 -18.36
CA ALA A 464 14.75 -10.18 -18.85
C ALA A 464 13.75 -9.99 -17.69
N ASP A 465 12.64 -9.33 -17.97
CA ASP A 465 11.52 -9.18 -17.05
C ASP A 465 10.28 -9.83 -17.65
N LEU A 466 9.35 -10.25 -16.79
CA LEU A 466 8.03 -10.70 -17.17
C LEU A 466 6.96 -9.86 -16.47
N PHE A 467 6.07 -9.28 -17.25
CA PHE A 467 4.82 -8.69 -16.81
C PHE A 467 3.68 -9.60 -17.24
N ILE A 468 2.84 -9.98 -16.30
CA ILE A 468 1.68 -10.82 -16.53
C ILE A 468 0.45 -10.07 -16.09
N ARG A 469 -0.63 -10.16 -16.89
CA ARG A 469 -1.92 -9.58 -16.54
C ARG A 469 -3.04 -10.55 -16.84
N VAL A 470 -3.96 -10.70 -15.91
CA VAL A 470 -5.28 -11.30 -16.14
C VAL A 470 -6.28 -10.18 -16.34
N SER A 471 -7.09 -10.28 -17.40
CA SER A 471 -8.13 -9.29 -17.74
C SER A 471 -9.46 -9.98 -18.03
N GLU A 472 -10.56 -9.24 -17.85
CA GLU A 472 -11.89 -9.63 -18.30
C GLU A 472 -12.23 -8.88 -19.60
N VAL A 473 -12.56 -9.62 -20.65
CA VAL A 473 -13.03 -9.07 -21.94
C VAL A 473 -14.56 -9.15 -21.98
N ASP A 474 -15.21 -8.02 -22.09
CA ASP A 474 -16.68 -7.93 -22.12
C ASP A 474 -17.26 -8.47 -23.45
N PRO A 475 -18.59 -8.67 -23.55
CA PRO A 475 -19.25 -9.13 -24.79
C PRO A 475 -19.03 -8.20 -25.99
N ASN A 476 -18.68 -6.94 -25.75
CA ASN A 476 -18.38 -5.95 -26.81
C ASN A 476 -16.91 -5.94 -27.23
N GLY A 477 -16.06 -6.78 -26.61
CA GLY A 477 -14.65 -6.89 -26.91
C GLY A 477 -13.74 -5.92 -26.15
N ARG A 478 -14.27 -5.12 -25.20
CA ARG A 478 -13.44 -4.26 -24.34
C ARG A 478 -12.80 -5.08 -23.24
N SER A 479 -11.52 -4.88 -23.05
CA SER A 479 -10.71 -5.57 -22.03
C SER A 479 -10.50 -4.68 -20.83
N ARG A 480 -10.58 -5.25 -19.62
CA ARG A 480 -10.35 -4.55 -18.35
C ARG A 480 -9.43 -5.39 -17.46
N ASN A 481 -8.35 -4.78 -16.95
CA ASN A 481 -7.44 -5.44 -16.03
C ASN A 481 -8.14 -5.93 -14.76
N VAL A 482 -7.69 -7.07 -14.27
CA VAL A 482 -8.18 -7.71 -13.03
C VAL A 482 -7.06 -7.88 -12.04
N SER A 483 -5.96 -8.54 -12.44
CA SER A 483 -4.81 -8.82 -11.59
C SER A 483 -3.51 -8.74 -12.39
N ASP A 484 -2.44 -8.30 -11.73
CA ASP A 484 -1.12 -8.14 -12.33
C ASP A 484 -0.07 -8.93 -11.56
N ALA A 485 1.01 -9.31 -12.25
CA ALA A 485 2.28 -9.70 -11.67
C ALA A 485 3.44 -9.09 -12.45
N TYR A 486 4.56 -8.89 -11.77
CA TYR A 486 5.83 -8.51 -12.39
C TYR A 486 6.96 -9.26 -11.72
N ARG A 487 7.91 -9.74 -12.51
CA ARG A 487 9.12 -10.40 -12.01
C ARG A 487 10.31 -10.09 -12.91
N ARG A 488 11.38 -9.59 -12.31
CA ARG A 488 12.71 -9.62 -12.93
C ARG A 488 13.28 -11.01 -12.80
N LEU A 489 13.63 -11.62 -13.93
CA LEU A 489 14.18 -12.96 -13.95
C LEU A 489 15.64 -12.94 -13.49
N SER A 490 16.01 -13.96 -12.78
CA SER A 490 17.35 -14.19 -12.26
C SER A 490 17.79 -15.61 -12.65
N ALA A 491 19.01 -15.75 -13.16
CA ALA A 491 19.54 -17.07 -13.54
C ALA A 491 19.64 -18.05 -12.37
N ALA A 492 19.70 -17.54 -11.12
CA ALA A 492 19.75 -18.36 -9.92
C ALA A 492 18.38 -18.92 -9.53
N GLU A 493 17.32 -18.10 -9.65
CA GLU A 493 15.95 -18.46 -9.26
C GLU A 493 15.12 -18.99 -10.42
N ASP A 494 15.46 -18.61 -11.66
CA ASP A 494 14.74 -18.95 -12.88
C ASP A 494 15.69 -19.64 -13.90
N PRO A 495 16.13 -20.88 -13.64
CA PRO A 495 17.05 -21.60 -14.53
C PRO A 495 16.44 -21.78 -15.92
N LEU A 496 17.28 -21.65 -16.95
CA LEU A 496 16.85 -21.79 -18.33
C LEU A 496 16.22 -23.20 -18.59
N GLY A 497 15.01 -23.18 -19.14
CA GLY A 497 14.27 -24.42 -19.52
C GLY A 497 13.40 -24.99 -18.42
N GLU A 498 13.39 -24.40 -17.22
CA GLU A 498 12.44 -24.71 -16.16
C GLU A 498 11.16 -23.90 -16.29
N ILE A 499 10.16 -24.22 -15.45
CA ILE A 499 8.90 -23.48 -15.39
C ILE A 499 9.10 -22.28 -14.49
N VAL A 500 8.91 -21.09 -15.03
CA VAL A 500 8.81 -19.86 -14.25
C VAL A 500 7.39 -19.77 -13.68
N SER A 501 7.26 -19.89 -12.35
CA SER A 501 5.98 -19.76 -11.64
C SER A 501 5.88 -18.37 -11.01
N ILE A 502 4.82 -17.62 -11.33
CA ILE A 502 4.61 -16.25 -10.85
C ILE A 502 3.20 -16.13 -10.29
N GLU A 503 3.12 -15.80 -9.01
CA GLU A 503 1.86 -15.48 -8.35
C GLU A 503 1.43 -14.04 -8.70
N LEU A 504 0.17 -13.87 -9.13
CA LEU A 504 -0.44 -12.57 -9.39
C LEU A 504 -1.01 -11.99 -8.08
N ASP A 505 -1.38 -10.72 -8.12
CA ASP A 505 -2.05 -10.04 -7.01
C ASP A 505 -3.41 -10.71 -6.71
N GLY A 506 -3.76 -10.79 -5.43
CA GLY A 506 -5.00 -11.42 -4.97
C GLY A 506 -6.25 -10.74 -5.53
N ILE A 507 -7.29 -11.52 -5.80
CA ILE A 507 -8.57 -11.06 -6.35
C ILE A 507 -9.77 -11.68 -5.64
N ALA A 508 -10.86 -10.90 -5.55
CA ALA A 508 -12.21 -11.41 -5.47
C ALA A 508 -12.94 -10.88 -6.70
N HIS A 509 -13.15 -11.72 -7.72
CA HIS A 509 -13.64 -11.28 -9.02
C HIS A 509 -14.67 -12.23 -9.63
N ARG A 510 -15.74 -11.68 -10.19
CA ARG A 510 -16.72 -12.41 -10.97
C ARG A 510 -16.50 -12.13 -12.45
N PHE A 511 -16.04 -13.12 -13.20
CA PHE A 511 -16.08 -13.10 -14.65
C PHE A 511 -17.51 -13.44 -15.09
N GLY A 512 -18.19 -12.49 -15.71
CA GLY A 512 -19.62 -12.63 -16.05
C GLY A 512 -19.87 -13.56 -17.24
N ALA A 513 -21.02 -14.22 -17.27
CA ALA A 513 -21.50 -14.92 -18.46
C ALA A 513 -21.50 -13.99 -19.69
N GLY A 514 -21.01 -14.46 -20.82
CA GLY A 514 -20.80 -13.69 -22.05
C GLY A 514 -19.45 -12.99 -22.13
N SER A 515 -18.68 -12.88 -21.03
CA SER A 515 -17.31 -12.36 -21.05
C SER A 515 -16.27 -13.46 -21.33
N ARG A 516 -15.01 -13.08 -21.45
CA ARG A 516 -13.87 -13.99 -21.70
C ARG A 516 -12.71 -13.63 -20.77
N ILE A 517 -11.97 -14.63 -20.34
CA ILE A 517 -10.73 -14.44 -19.59
C ILE A 517 -9.59 -14.21 -20.60
N ARG A 518 -8.73 -13.25 -20.30
CA ARG A 518 -7.56 -12.92 -21.10
C ARG A 518 -6.30 -12.93 -20.23
N VAL A 519 -5.20 -13.45 -20.79
CA VAL A 519 -3.85 -13.35 -20.23
C VAL A 519 -2.99 -12.54 -21.17
N LEU A 520 -2.36 -11.49 -20.66
CA LEU A 520 -1.34 -10.71 -21.37
C LEU A 520 0.03 -11.01 -20.77
N ILE A 521 1.05 -11.18 -21.63
CA ILE A 521 2.44 -11.41 -21.25
C ILE A 521 3.32 -10.42 -22.00
N ALA A 522 4.16 -9.67 -21.28
CA ALA A 522 5.07 -8.69 -21.84
C ALA A 522 6.42 -8.68 -21.10
N GLY A 523 7.44 -8.02 -21.68
CA GLY A 523 8.77 -7.88 -21.10
C GLY A 523 8.94 -6.63 -20.21
N GLY A 524 7.89 -5.85 -19.95
CA GLY A 524 7.97 -4.63 -19.17
C GLY A 524 6.63 -4.08 -18.74
N CYS A 525 6.65 -3.12 -17.79
CA CYS A 525 5.50 -2.35 -17.34
C CYS A 525 5.99 -0.97 -16.86
N PHE A 526 6.36 -0.13 -17.82
CA PHE A 526 7.00 1.16 -17.55
C PHE A 526 5.98 2.32 -17.58
N PRO A 527 6.02 3.27 -16.64
CA PRO A 527 7.00 3.47 -15.57
C PRO A 527 6.61 2.88 -14.19
N ARG A 528 5.68 1.91 -14.09
CA ARG A 528 5.41 1.26 -12.81
C ARG A 528 6.70 0.71 -12.20
N TYR A 529 7.46 -0.02 -12.99
CA TYR A 529 8.79 -0.52 -12.65
C TYR A 529 9.87 0.11 -13.53
N ALA A 530 11.09 0.17 -13.01
CA ALA A 530 12.24 0.63 -13.78
C ALA A 530 12.45 -0.27 -15.01
N ARG A 531 12.69 0.36 -16.16
CA ARG A 531 12.97 -0.39 -17.41
C ARG A 531 14.10 -1.38 -17.19
N ASN A 532 13.91 -2.62 -17.62
CA ASN A 532 15.02 -3.49 -17.83
C ASN A 532 15.74 -3.05 -19.11
N LEU A 533 16.97 -2.60 -18.96
CA LEU A 533 17.77 -2.12 -20.11
C LEU A 533 18.48 -3.28 -20.85
N GLY A 534 18.31 -4.53 -20.39
CA GLY A 534 18.92 -5.72 -20.97
C GLY A 534 20.42 -5.86 -20.64
N THR A 535 20.87 -5.20 -19.58
CA THR A 535 22.29 -5.18 -19.14
C THR A 535 22.37 -5.30 -17.61
N GLU A 536 23.57 -5.56 -17.09
CA GLU A 536 23.84 -5.60 -15.63
C GLU A 536 24.02 -4.21 -15.01
N GLU A 537 23.99 -3.16 -15.82
CA GLU A 537 24.23 -1.81 -15.32
C GLU A 537 23.20 -1.44 -14.22
N ALA A 538 23.68 -0.73 -13.19
CA ALA A 538 22.83 -0.27 -12.10
C ALA A 538 21.79 0.75 -12.61
N VAL A 539 20.58 0.69 -12.07
CA VAL A 539 19.40 1.46 -12.53
C VAL A 539 19.63 2.98 -12.59
N LEU A 540 20.44 3.55 -11.68
CA LEU A 540 20.70 4.99 -11.62
C LEU A 540 21.72 5.47 -12.68
N THR A 541 22.63 4.59 -13.10
CA THR A 541 23.79 4.95 -13.95
C THR A 541 23.73 4.34 -15.35
N ALA A 542 22.85 3.38 -15.56
CA ALA A 542 22.70 2.63 -16.80
C ALA A 542 22.44 3.54 -18.03
N ARG A 543 23.05 3.18 -19.16
CA ARG A 543 22.96 3.92 -20.43
C ARG A 543 22.71 3.03 -21.64
N GLN A 544 23.14 1.78 -21.59
CA GLN A 544 23.06 0.87 -22.72
C GLN A 544 21.68 0.22 -22.79
N LEU A 545 21.15 0.11 -24.01
CA LEU A 545 19.88 -0.53 -24.30
C LEU A 545 20.13 -1.77 -25.13
N LYS A 546 19.71 -2.94 -24.63
CA LYS A 546 19.81 -4.21 -25.31
C LYS A 546 18.45 -4.91 -25.31
N PRO A 547 17.79 -5.04 -26.46
CA PRO A 547 16.52 -5.74 -26.58
C PRO A 547 16.63 -7.21 -26.17
N ALA A 548 15.48 -7.81 -25.83
CA ALA A 548 15.33 -9.22 -25.52
C ALA A 548 14.20 -9.84 -26.36
N THR A 549 14.45 -11.03 -26.93
CA THR A 549 13.42 -11.87 -27.55
C THR A 549 13.00 -12.93 -26.55
N HIS A 550 11.73 -12.94 -26.23
CA HIS A 550 11.11 -13.88 -25.31
C HIS A 550 10.39 -14.98 -26.08
N SER A 551 10.47 -16.21 -25.59
CA SER A 551 9.76 -17.37 -26.11
C SER A 551 8.98 -18.07 -25.01
N VAL A 552 7.70 -18.36 -25.25
CA VAL A 552 6.81 -19.10 -24.35
C VAL A 552 6.37 -20.39 -25.03
N GLN A 553 6.79 -21.52 -24.47
CA GLN A 553 6.46 -22.86 -24.97
C GLN A 553 5.02 -23.22 -24.57
N PHE A 554 4.27 -23.78 -25.52
CA PHE A 554 2.96 -24.35 -25.25
C PHE A 554 3.04 -25.70 -24.53
N GLY A 555 1.89 -26.20 -24.05
CA GLY A 555 1.76 -27.49 -23.39
C GLY A 555 2.09 -27.47 -21.89
N ARG A 556 3.12 -26.73 -21.48
CA ARG A 556 3.52 -26.56 -20.07
C ARG A 556 3.16 -25.20 -19.51
N SER A 557 2.78 -24.25 -20.36
CA SER A 557 2.44 -22.89 -19.95
C SER A 557 0.94 -22.75 -19.71
N ARG A 558 0.54 -22.31 -18.51
CA ARG A 558 -0.86 -22.24 -18.10
C ARG A 558 -1.09 -21.19 -17.01
N LEU A 559 -2.31 -20.68 -16.95
CA LEU A 559 -2.85 -19.95 -15.82
C LEU A 559 -3.58 -20.93 -14.90
N LEU A 560 -3.27 -20.91 -13.62
CA LEU A 560 -4.03 -21.52 -12.54
C LEU A 560 -4.92 -20.43 -11.92
N LEU A 561 -6.22 -20.55 -12.10
CA LEU A 561 -7.20 -19.56 -11.61
C LEU A 561 -7.94 -20.19 -10.43
N PRO A 562 -7.89 -19.60 -9.21
CA PRO A 562 -8.57 -20.14 -8.03
C PRO A 562 -10.08 -19.86 -8.13
N VAL A 563 -10.85 -20.88 -8.52
CA VAL A 563 -12.30 -20.79 -8.75
C VAL A 563 -13.05 -21.30 -7.53
N GLY A 564 -13.95 -20.49 -7.00
CA GLY A 564 -14.77 -20.81 -5.84
C GLY A 564 -16.27 -20.67 -6.11
N SER A 565 -17.06 -20.82 -5.05
CA SER A 565 -18.51 -20.71 -5.06
C SER A 565 -18.99 -19.28 -5.34
N ALA A 566 -20.17 -19.15 -5.91
CA ALA A 566 -20.85 -17.85 -6.07
C ALA A 566 -21.19 -17.19 -4.73
N ASP A 567 -21.42 -17.99 -3.70
CA ASP A 567 -21.65 -17.54 -2.33
C ASP A 567 -20.78 -18.36 -1.34
N PRO A 568 -19.50 -17.97 -1.21
CA PRO A 568 -18.57 -18.67 -0.34
C PRO A 568 -18.86 -18.49 1.16
N SER A 569 -19.85 -17.68 1.54
CA SER A 569 -20.28 -17.53 2.93
C SER A 569 -21.06 -18.76 3.45
N THR A 570 -21.52 -19.61 2.55
CA THR A 570 -22.31 -20.83 2.85
C THR A 570 -21.50 -22.12 2.75
N ASP A 571 -20.26 -22.04 2.27
CA ASP A 571 -19.36 -23.20 2.21
C ASP A 571 -18.88 -23.57 3.63
N PRO A 572 -18.94 -24.86 4.03
CA PRO A 572 -18.63 -25.31 5.38
C PRO A 572 -17.15 -25.18 5.78
#